data_834be20bdd89c8345c5e338e9276b4d7
#
_entry.id   834be20bdd89c8345c5e338e9276b4d7
#
_cell.length_a   1.000
_cell.length_b   1.000
_cell.length_c   1.000
_cell.angle_alpha   90.00
_cell.angle_beta   90.00
_cell.angle_gamma   90.00
#
_symmetry.space_group_name_H-M   'P 1'
#
loop_
_entity.id
_entity.type
_entity.pdbx_description
1 polymer ?
#
loop_
_entity_poly.entity_id
_entity_poly.type
_entity_poly.pdbx_seq_one_letter_code
_entity_poly.pdbx_strand_id
1 'polypeptide(L)'
;MSREVLDIVRGTDMDEFDRQIAMQCAPLIAGLVVSNILTIDEEYTDRVRELFLGTDISLITLIAKRGRISFFLYREKKLAEYLKDDEVVELLYNIDLNYITSECGMLENFIRRYREYMIHGGYFPHEMGVFLGYPIEDVKGFIENEGRDSLYTGYWKVYKNVPAKIRLFERFEQVRESFITMMFYGVSIDEAVELLAV
;
A
#
# COMPACT_ATOMS: atom_id res chain seq x y z
N MET A 1 16.82 4.11 0.24
CA MET A 1 17.30 3.91 1.64
C MET A 1 18.79 4.17 1.68
N SER A 2 19.27 4.99 2.62
CA SER A 2 20.68 5.30 2.79
C SER A 2 21.48 4.05 3.20
N ARG A 3 22.79 4.07 2.93
CA ARG A 3 23.67 2.95 3.32
C ARG A 3 23.72 2.75 4.84
N GLU A 4 23.67 3.85 5.56
CA GLU A 4 23.67 3.87 7.03
C GLU A 4 22.44 3.15 7.61
N VAL A 5 21.25 3.44 7.10
CA VAL A 5 20.00 2.77 7.52
C VAL A 5 19.96 1.30 7.11
N LEU A 6 20.53 0.95 5.96
CA LEU A 6 20.70 -0.46 5.57
C LEU A 6 21.61 -1.22 6.55
N ASP A 7 22.67 -0.58 7.03
CA ASP A 7 23.59 -1.17 8.01
C ASP A 7 22.91 -1.30 9.39
N ILE A 8 22.06 -0.33 9.77
CA ILE A 8 21.19 -0.42 10.96
C ILE A 8 20.24 -1.63 10.85
N VAL A 9 19.50 -1.75 9.76
CA VAL A 9 18.56 -2.87 9.55
C VAL A 9 19.24 -4.24 9.58
N ARG A 10 20.51 -4.33 9.11
CA ARG A 10 21.27 -5.57 9.09
C ARG A 10 21.95 -5.90 10.41
N GLY A 11 22.34 -4.87 11.17
CA GLY A 11 23.13 -5.00 12.39
C GLY A 11 22.33 -4.92 13.68
N THR A 12 21.05 -4.60 13.62
CA THR A 12 20.18 -4.43 14.79
C THR A 12 19.36 -5.68 15.02
N ASP A 13 19.23 -6.07 16.29
CA ASP A 13 18.32 -7.13 16.76
C ASP A 13 16.86 -6.59 16.83
N MET A 14 16.42 -5.98 15.71
CA MET A 14 15.07 -5.46 15.58
C MET A 14 14.09 -6.62 15.39
N ASP A 15 12.99 -6.60 16.13
CA ASP A 15 11.91 -7.58 15.98
C ASP A 15 11.48 -7.68 14.49
N GLU A 16 11.28 -8.88 14.00
CA GLU A 16 10.94 -9.13 12.60
C GLU A 16 9.62 -8.48 12.20
N PHE A 17 8.63 -8.49 13.09
CA PHE A 17 7.36 -7.81 12.90
C PHE A 17 7.57 -6.31 12.70
N ASP A 18 8.28 -5.67 13.62
CA ASP A 18 8.55 -4.23 13.62
C ASP A 18 9.28 -3.82 12.33
N ARG A 19 10.26 -4.62 11.92
CA ARG A 19 10.98 -4.44 10.66
C ARG A 19 10.06 -4.52 9.45
N GLN A 20 9.15 -5.50 9.41
CA GLN A 20 8.21 -5.64 8.29
C GLN A 20 7.22 -4.49 8.23
N ILE A 21 6.70 -4.02 9.37
CA ILE A 21 5.83 -2.83 9.44
C ILE A 21 6.58 -1.59 8.95
N ALA A 22 7.78 -1.32 9.45
CA ALA A 22 8.59 -0.18 9.03
C ALA A 22 8.86 -0.19 7.52
N MET A 23 9.22 -1.35 6.98
CA MET A 23 9.57 -1.49 5.56
C MET A 23 8.36 -1.37 4.63
N GLN A 24 7.19 -1.87 5.02
CA GLN A 24 6.03 -1.95 4.15
C GLN A 24 5.01 -0.83 4.41
N CYS A 25 4.84 -0.36 5.66
CA CYS A 25 3.72 0.50 6.04
C CYS A 25 4.09 1.96 6.33
N ALA A 26 5.36 2.31 6.46
CA ALA A 26 5.78 3.67 6.85
C ALA A 26 5.14 4.79 6.00
N PRO A 27 5.05 4.73 4.66
CA PRO A 27 4.37 5.75 3.87
C PRO A 27 2.86 5.87 4.15
N LEU A 28 2.18 4.76 4.46
CA LEU A 28 0.77 4.76 4.84
C LEU A 28 0.59 5.37 6.23
N ILE A 29 1.38 4.94 7.20
CA ILE A 29 1.35 5.45 8.58
C ILE A 29 1.57 6.97 8.58
N ALA A 30 2.54 7.46 7.82
CA ALA A 30 2.80 8.89 7.66
C ALA A 30 1.81 9.65 6.76
N GLY A 31 0.73 9.01 6.32
CA GLY A 31 -0.32 9.65 5.52
C GLY A 31 0.07 10.06 4.10
N LEU A 32 1.21 9.58 3.59
CA LEU A 32 1.69 9.89 2.24
C LEU A 32 0.97 9.10 1.14
N VAL A 33 0.36 7.97 1.49
CA VAL A 33 -0.49 7.16 0.62
C VAL A 33 -1.81 6.86 1.31
N VAL A 34 -2.85 6.57 0.54
CA VAL A 34 -4.20 6.30 1.07
C VAL A 34 -4.37 4.85 1.51
N SER A 35 -3.57 3.95 0.97
CA SER A 35 -3.65 2.52 1.26
C SER A 35 -2.34 1.80 0.97
N ASN A 36 -2.24 0.55 1.42
CA ASN A 36 -1.13 -0.34 1.15
C ASN A 36 -1.56 -1.82 1.25
N ILE A 37 -0.79 -2.72 0.65
CA ILE A 37 -0.89 -4.16 0.91
C ILE A 37 0.29 -4.57 1.79
N LEU A 38 -0.02 -5.02 3.00
CA LEU A 38 0.94 -5.64 3.92
C LEU A 38 0.88 -7.16 3.75
N THR A 39 2.01 -7.78 3.44
CA THR A 39 2.13 -9.25 3.47
C THR A 39 3.14 -9.67 4.53
N ILE A 40 2.67 -10.44 5.52
CA ILE A 40 3.43 -10.79 6.71
C ILE A 40 3.16 -12.26 7.09
N ASP A 41 3.96 -12.83 7.99
CA ASP A 41 3.71 -14.17 8.50
C ASP A 41 2.40 -14.23 9.28
N GLU A 42 1.65 -15.30 9.10
CA GLU A 42 0.29 -15.44 9.63
C GLU A 42 0.25 -15.38 11.18
N GLU A 43 1.34 -15.76 11.85
CA GLU A 43 1.49 -15.66 13.31
C GLU A 43 1.39 -14.21 13.83
N TYR A 44 1.69 -13.21 13.01
CA TYR A 44 1.60 -11.79 13.38
C TYR A 44 0.21 -11.16 13.18
N THR A 45 -0.80 -11.97 12.80
CA THR A 45 -2.15 -11.48 12.50
C THR A 45 -2.73 -10.60 13.60
N ASP A 46 -2.66 -11.04 14.85
CA ASP A 46 -3.24 -10.33 15.97
C ASP A 46 -2.43 -9.06 16.32
N ARG A 47 -1.10 -9.12 16.26
CA ARG A 47 -0.24 -7.94 16.43
C ARG A 47 -0.54 -6.84 15.38
N VAL A 48 -0.80 -7.21 14.12
CA VAL A 48 -1.21 -6.23 13.09
C VAL A 48 -2.52 -5.57 13.44
N ARG A 49 -3.52 -6.34 13.93
CA ARG A 49 -4.82 -5.81 14.33
C ARG A 49 -4.72 -4.88 15.54
N GLU A 50 -3.93 -5.26 16.53
CA GLU A 50 -3.69 -4.46 17.73
C GLU A 50 -2.98 -3.16 17.39
N LEU A 51 -1.92 -3.20 16.56
CA LEU A 51 -1.14 -2.04 16.15
C LEU A 51 -1.99 -0.94 15.50
N PHE A 52 -2.96 -1.31 14.68
CA PHE A 52 -3.82 -0.35 13.99
C PHE A 52 -5.15 -0.09 14.69
N LEU A 53 -5.40 -0.73 15.85
CA LEU A 53 -6.61 -0.51 16.64
C LEU A 53 -6.64 0.93 17.18
N GLY A 54 -7.73 1.64 16.90
CA GLY A 54 -7.89 3.04 17.35
C GLY A 54 -7.23 4.09 16.44
N THR A 55 -6.49 3.66 15.40
CA THR A 55 -5.99 4.56 14.34
C THR A 55 -7.06 4.82 13.29
N ASP A 56 -6.79 5.73 12.33
CA ASP A 56 -7.64 5.96 11.16
C ASP A 56 -7.36 4.98 10.00
N ILE A 57 -6.53 3.95 10.25
CA ILE A 57 -6.18 2.91 9.28
C ILE A 57 -7.05 1.67 9.53
N SER A 58 -7.94 1.40 8.58
CA SER A 58 -8.75 0.17 8.55
C SER A 58 -8.00 -0.94 7.84
N LEU A 59 -8.31 -2.20 8.20
CA LEU A 59 -7.68 -3.35 7.59
C LEU A 59 -8.69 -4.42 7.15
N ILE A 60 -8.44 -5.01 5.99
CA ILE A 60 -9.22 -6.13 5.44
C ILE A 60 -8.26 -7.25 5.07
N THR A 61 -8.51 -8.47 5.54
CA THR A 61 -7.74 -9.64 5.09
C THR A 61 -8.05 -9.90 3.61
N LEU A 62 -7.03 -9.83 2.76
CA LEU A 62 -7.15 -10.19 1.35
C LEU A 62 -7.08 -11.69 1.16
N ILE A 63 -6.03 -12.32 1.64
CA ILE A 63 -5.78 -13.76 1.51
C ILE A 63 -4.81 -14.24 2.59
N ALA A 64 -4.99 -15.50 3.03
CA ALA A 64 -4.00 -16.23 3.81
C ALA A 64 -3.62 -17.51 3.04
N LYS A 65 -2.32 -17.70 2.81
CA LYS A 65 -1.81 -18.84 2.02
C LYS A 65 -0.36 -19.16 2.41
N ARG A 66 -0.08 -20.43 2.64
CA ARG A 66 1.28 -20.94 2.92
C ARG A 66 1.95 -20.26 4.12
N GLY A 67 1.20 -20.02 5.22
CA GLY A 67 1.72 -19.38 6.43
C GLY A 67 1.96 -17.88 6.31
N ARG A 68 1.53 -17.26 5.19
CA ARG A 68 1.56 -15.80 4.97
C ARG A 68 0.15 -15.27 4.87
N ILE A 69 -0.07 -14.08 5.43
CA ILE A 69 -1.33 -13.34 5.32
C ILE A 69 -1.09 -11.99 4.64
N SER A 70 -2.01 -11.59 3.76
CA SER A 70 -1.99 -10.27 3.13
C SER A 70 -3.20 -9.48 3.60
N PHE A 71 -2.93 -8.28 4.10
CA PHE A 71 -3.94 -7.30 4.49
C PHE A 71 -3.95 -6.15 3.49
N PHE A 72 -5.14 -5.65 3.17
CA PHE A 72 -5.34 -4.34 2.58
C PHE A 72 -5.53 -3.36 3.75
N LEU A 73 -4.57 -2.46 3.90
CA LEU A 73 -4.58 -1.39 4.91
C LEU A 73 -4.98 -0.09 4.20
N TYR A 74 -5.93 0.66 4.74
CA TYR A 74 -6.42 1.86 4.07
C TYR A 74 -7.01 2.89 5.02
N ARG A 75 -6.90 4.16 4.67
CA ARG A 75 -7.56 5.27 5.34
C ARG A 75 -8.95 5.45 4.73
N GLU A 76 -9.99 5.01 5.43
CA GLU A 76 -11.35 4.87 4.90
C GLU A 76 -11.86 6.17 4.26
N LYS A 77 -11.77 7.30 4.96
CA LYS A 77 -12.24 8.60 4.46
C LYS A 77 -11.47 9.06 3.22
N LYS A 78 -10.12 8.95 3.25
CA LYS A 78 -9.27 9.38 2.13
C LYS A 78 -9.46 8.49 0.89
N LEU A 79 -9.57 7.18 1.08
CA LEU A 79 -9.83 6.26 -0.03
C LEU A 79 -11.22 6.49 -0.61
N ALA A 80 -12.26 6.65 0.24
CA ALA A 80 -13.62 6.91 -0.22
C ALA A 80 -13.74 8.25 -0.98
N GLU A 81 -12.97 9.27 -0.60
CA GLU A 81 -12.90 10.54 -1.33
C GLU A 81 -12.20 10.36 -2.69
N TYR A 82 -11.06 9.68 -2.71
CA TYR A 82 -10.32 9.39 -3.93
C TYR A 82 -11.13 8.58 -4.94
N LEU A 83 -11.89 7.58 -4.49
CA LEU A 83 -12.74 6.76 -5.36
C LEU A 83 -13.95 7.51 -5.94
N LYS A 84 -14.23 8.75 -5.50
CA LYS A 84 -15.27 9.63 -6.08
C LYS A 84 -14.76 10.52 -7.19
N ASP A 85 -13.45 10.56 -7.43
CA ASP A 85 -12.86 11.33 -8.52
C ASP A 85 -13.41 10.82 -9.87
N ASP A 86 -13.85 11.75 -10.73
CA ASP A 86 -14.50 11.41 -12.00
C ASP A 86 -13.61 10.56 -12.91
N GLU A 87 -12.29 10.82 -12.94
CA GLU A 87 -11.35 10.04 -13.74
C GLU A 87 -11.15 8.62 -13.20
N VAL A 88 -11.24 8.46 -11.87
CA VAL A 88 -11.16 7.16 -11.21
C VAL A 88 -12.43 6.35 -11.49
N VAL A 89 -13.60 6.98 -11.35
CA VAL A 89 -14.90 6.36 -11.64
C VAL A 89 -14.97 5.91 -13.11
N GLU A 90 -14.55 6.77 -14.04
CA GLU A 90 -14.52 6.44 -15.48
C GLU A 90 -13.59 5.27 -15.76
N LEU A 91 -12.39 5.26 -15.18
CA LEU A 91 -11.43 4.17 -15.38
C LEU A 91 -11.98 2.84 -14.84
N LEU A 92 -12.53 2.82 -13.64
CA LEU A 92 -13.09 1.61 -13.03
C LEU A 92 -14.31 1.10 -13.82
N TYR A 93 -15.18 1.99 -14.29
CA TYR A 93 -16.29 1.65 -15.17
C TYR A 93 -15.83 0.94 -16.45
N ASN A 94 -14.76 1.44 -17.08
CA ASN A 94 -14.23 0.87 -18.31
C ASN A 94 -13.53 -0.49 -18.09
N ILE A 95 -13.04 -0.75 -16.86
CA ILE A 95 -12.45 -2.05 -16.50
C ILE A 95 -13.52 -3.10 -16.23
N ASP A 96 -14.50 -2.76 -15.42
CA ASP A 96 -15.60 -3.65 -15.07
C ASP A 96 -16.83 -2.84 -14.62
N LEU A 97 -17.93 -2.95 -15.36
CA LEU A 97 -19.19 -2.28 -15.07
C LEU A 97 -19.69 -2.50 -13.63
N ASN A 98 -19.36 -3.68 -13.03
CA ASN A 98 -19.74 -4.01 -11.66
C ASN A 98 -19.18 -3.05 -10.61
N TYR A 99 -18.10 -2.30 -10.91
CA TYR A 99 -17.61 -1.28 -9.99
C TYR A 99 -18.63 -0.18 -9.70
N ILE A 100 -19.53 0.09 -10.63
CA ILE A 100 -20.53 1.17 -10.53
C ILE A 100 -21.93 0.63 -10.24
N THR A 101 -22.28 -0.54 -10.76
CA THR A 101 -23.63 -1.10 -10.69
C THR A 101 -23.85 -2.08 -9.54
N SER A 102 -22.79 -2.55 -8.90
CA SER A 102 -22.89 -3.51 -7.81
C SER A 102 -23.35 -2.84 -6.51
N GLU A 103 -24.25 -3.48 -5.79
CA GLU A 103 -24.66 -3.07 -4.44
C GLU A 103 -23.53 -3.18 -3.40
N CYS A 104 -22.54 -4.01 -3.67
CA CYS A 104 -21.41 -4.26 -2.76
C CYS A 104 -20.39 -3.12 -2.70
N GLY A 105 -20.41 -2.17 -3.64
CA GLY A 105 -19.44 -1.08 -3.69
C GLY A 105 -18.10 -1.43 -4.35
N MET A 106 -17.30 -0.38 -4.62
CA MET A 106 -16.07 -0.49 -5.41
C MET A 106 -14.98 -1.32 -4.69
N LEU A 107 -14.78 -1.08 -3.39
CA LEU A 107 -13.73 -1.75 -2.62
C LEU A 107 -13.99 -3.25 -2.50
N GLU A 108 -15.22 -3.66 -2.24
CA GLU A 108 -15.59 -5.08 -2.14
C GLU A 108 -15.43 -5.80 -3.48
N ASN A 109 -15.78 -5.15 -4.58
CA ASN A 109 -15.53 -5.69 -5.92
C ASN A 109 -14.04 -5.89 -6.20
N PHE A 110 -13.20 -4.92 -5.86
CA PHE A 110 -11.75 -5.05 -5.96
C PHE A 110 -11.24 -6.24 -5.13
N ILE A 111 -11.63 -6.34 -3.87
CA ILE A 111 -11.21 -7.44 -2.97
C ILE A 111 -11.61 -8.79 -3.55
N ARG A 112 -12.83 -8.92 -4.06
CA ARG A 112 -13.30 -10.16 -4.70
C ARG A 112 -12.45 -10.52 -5.91
N ARG A 113 -12.20 -9.58 -6.83
CA ARG A 113 -11.37 -9.79 -8.03
C ARG A 113 -9.92 -10.12 -7.69
N TYR A 114 -9.35 -9.43 -6.69
CA TYR A 114 -8.02 -9.74 -6.20
C TYR A 114 -7.92 -11.16 -5.64
N ARG A 115 -8.89 -11.58 -4.82
CA ARG A 115 -8.94 -12.95 -4.27
C ARG A 115 -9.09 -13.99 -5.36
N GLU A 116 -9.97 -13.78 -6.32
CA GLU A 116 -10.16 -14.66 -7.47
C GLU A 116 -8.84 -14.86 -8.23
N TYR A 117 -8.14 -13.77 -8.51
CA TYR A 117 -6.82 -13.84 -9.14
C TYR A 117 -5.80 -14.63 -8.30
N MET A 118 -5.71 -14.37 -7.02
CA MET A 118 -4.74 -15.02 -6.12
C MET A 118 -5.02 -16.53 -5.92
N ILE A 119 -6.26 -16.96 -6.03
CA ILE A 119 -6.68 -18.37 -5.87
C ILE A 119 -6.57 -19.14 -7.19
N HIS A 120 -7.08 -18.56 -8.24
CA HIS A 120 -7.28 -19.26 -9.52
C HIS A 120 -6.31 -18.84 -10.61
N GLY A 121 -5.57 -17.74 -10.42
CA GLY A 121 -4.79 -17.12 -11.50
C GLY A 121 -5.71 -16.38 -12.48
N GLY A 122 -5.19 -16.14 -13.68
CA GLY A 122 -5.92 -15.48 -14.77
C GLY A 122 -5.49 -14.02 -14.95
N TYR A 123 -6.48 -13.16 -15.25
CA TYR A 123 -6.20 -11.75 -15.52
C TYR A 123 -5.87 -10.99 -14.25
N PHE A 124 -4.70 -10.36 -14.22
CA PHE A 124 -4.27 -9.55 -13.08
C PHE A 124 -5.17 -8.30 -12.94
N PRO A 125 -5.67 -7.98 -11.74
CA PRO A 125 -6.51 -6.82 -11.52
C PRO A 125 -5.67 -5.53 -11.58
N HIS A 126 -5.50 -4.94 -12.77
CA HIS A 126 -4.69 -3.74 -12.98
C HIS A 126 -5.22 -2.51 -12.21
N GLU A 127 -6.50 -2.52 -11.90
CA GLU A 127 -7.15 -1.53 -11.03
C GLU A 127 -6.60 -1.52 -9.59
N MET A 128 -5.81 -2.51 -9.21
CA MET A 128 -5.11 -2.50 -7.93
C MET A 128 -4.33 -1.19 -7.71
N GLY A 129 -3.76 -0.62 -8.77
CA GLY A 129 -3.08 0.68 -8.70
C GLY A 129 -4.00 1.82 -8.24
N VAL A 130 -5.28 1.80 -8.65
CA VAL A 130 -6.29 2.75 -8.18
C VAL A 130 -6.50 2.59 -6.67
N PHE A 131 -6.76 1.37 -6.22
CA PHE A 131 -7.01 1.10 -4.80
C PHE A 131 -5.78 1.33 -3.92
N LEU A 132 -4.56 1.25 -4.49
CA LEU A 132 -3.31 1.64 -3.82
C LEU A 132 -3.05 3.16 -3.85
N GLY A 133 -3.95 3.94 -4.46
CA GLY A 133 -3.82 5.39 -4.54
C GLY A 133 -2.69 5.87 -5.45
N TYR A 134 -2.31 5.05 -6.43
CA TYR A 134 -1.35 5.49 -7.43
C TYR A 134 -1.97 6.57 -8.31
N PRO A 135 -1.16 7.54 -8.80
CA PRO A 135 -1.66 8.56 -9.70
C PRO A 135 -2.37 7.96 -10.90
N ILE A 136 -3.58 8.45 -11.17
CA ILE A 136 -4.46 7.88 -12.19
C ILE A 136 -3.82 7.83 -13.58
N GLU A 137 -2.99 8.83 -13.91
CA GLU A 137 -2.25 8.86 -15.15
C GLU A 137 -1.22 7.72 -15.29
N ASP A 138 -0.66 7.24 -14.18
CA ASP A 138 0.28 6.13 -14.18
C ASP A 138 -0.47 4.79 -14.26
N VAL A 139 -1.65 4.69 -13.63
CA VAL A 139 -2.51 3.50 -13.76
C VAL A 139 -3.04 3.37 -15.19
N LYS A 140 -3.54 4.46 -15.78
CA LYS A 140 -3.97 4.48 -17.19
C LYS A 140 -2.81 4.07 -18.11
N GLY A 141 -1.63 4.70 -17.94
CA GLY A 141 -0.46 4.39 -18.73
C GLY A 141 0.00 2.93 -18.58
N PHE A 142 -0.10 2.35 -17.39
CA PHE A 142 0.21 0.94 -17.17
C PHE A 142 -0.73 0.00 -17.94
N ILE A 143 -2.02 0.29 -17.92
CA ILE A 143 -3.06 -0.50 -18.62
C ILE A 143 -2.87 -0.37 -20.13
N GLU A 144 -2.75 0.84 -20.66
CA GLU A 144 -2.61 1.13 -22.09
C GLU A 144 -1.35 0.51 -22.70
N ASN A 145 -0.25 0.50 -21.95
CA ASN A 145 1.04 -0.05 -22.42
C ASN A 145 1.29 -1.49 -21.93
N GLU A 146 0.30 -2.16 -21.34
CA GLU A 146 0.44 -3.51 -20.76
C GLU A 146 1.67 -3.63 -19.83
N GLY A 147 1.93 -2.58 -19.05
CA GLY A 147 3.07 -2.49 -18.15
C GLY A 147 4.42 -2.33 -18.84
N ARG A 148 4.46 -2.08 -20.15
CA ARG A 148 5.69 -1.81 -20.91
C ARG A 148 5.92 -0.31 -21.07
N ASP A 149 7.07 0.08 -21.59
CA ASP A 149 7.40 1.45 -22.00
C ASP A 149 7.24 2.54 -20.93
N SER A 150 7.41 2.16 -19.64
CA SER A 150 7.41 3.12 -18.54
C SER A 150 8.61 4.08 -18.64
N LEU A 151 8.39 5.34 -18.35
CA LEU A 151 9.45 6.37 -18.34
C LEU A 151 10.41 6.20 -17.15
N TYR A 152 9.92 5.62 -16.04
CA TYR A 152 10.70 5.34 -14.86
C TYR A 152 10.04 4.19 -14.06
N THR A 153 10.83 3.41 -13.32
CA THR A 153 10.34 2.37 -12.42
C THR A 153 10.87 2.62 -11.02
N GLY A 154 9.96 2.90 -10.08
CA GLY A 154 10.24 3.05 -8.66
C GLY A 154 9.31 2.17 -7.84
N TYR A 155 8.51 2.75 -6.95
CA TYR A 155 7.45 2.03 -6.22
C TYR A 155 6.36 1.49 -7.15
N TRP A 156 6.15 2.18 -8.28
CA TRP A 156 5.34 1.70 -9.40
C TRP A 156 5.98 2.14 -10.73
N LYS A 157 5.40 1.72 -11.85
CA LYS A 157 5.81 2.15 -13.19
C LYS A 157 5.20 3.51 -13.50
N VAL A 158 6.05 4.50 -13.74
CA VAL A 158 5.69 5.90 -14.00
C VAL A 158 5.60 6.16 -15.48
N TYR A 159 4.49 6.75 -15.92
CA TYR A 159 4.22 7.09 -17.31
C TYR A 159 4.11 8.59 -17.54
N LYS A 160 3.95 9.38 -16.48
CA LYS A 160 3.80 10.84 -16.59
C LYS A 160 4.44 11.55 -15.41
N ASN A 161 4.99 12.76 -15.66
CA ASN A 161 5.54 13.63 -14.63
C ASN A 161 6.59 12.96 -13.72
N VAL A 162 7.59 12.32 -14.33
CA VAL A 162 8.66 11.60 -13.65
C VAL A 162 9.31 12.41 -12.52
N PRO A 163 9.66 13.71 -12.68
CA PRO A 163 10.30 14.46 -11.59
C PRO A 163 9.44 14.56 -10.32
N ALA A 164 8.13 14.69 -10.45
CA ALA A 164 7.23 14.73 -9.28
C ALA A 164 7.16 13.37 -8.57
N LYS A 165 7.15 12.27 -9.34
CA LYS A 165 7.12 10.92 -8.78
C LYS A 165 8.42 10.56 -8.08
N ILE A 166 9.58 10.95 -8.64
CA ILE A 166 10.88 10.76 -7.97
C ILE A 166 10.88 11.47 -6.60
N ARG A 167 10.45 12.74 -6.54
CA ARG A 167 10.35 13.45 -5.25
C ARG A 167 9.41 12.77 -4.26
N LEU A 168 8.30 12.19 -4.73
CA LEU A 168 7.39 11.43 -3.88
C LEU A 168 8.05 10.14 -3.36
N PHE A 169 8.77 9.41 -4.20
CA PHE A 169 9.51 8.21 -3.80
C PHE A 169 10.63 8.53 -2.79
N GLU A 170 11.34 9.65 -2.98
CA GLU A 170 12.32 10.14 -2.00
C GLU A 170 11.67 10.41 -0.64
N ARG A 171 10.47 10.99 -0.61
CA ARG A 171 9.72 11.18 0.65
C ARG A 171 9.32 9.84 1.30
N PHE A 172 8.95 8.84 0.51
CA PHE A 172 8.68 7.50 1.04
C PHE A 172 9.92 6.89 1.69
N GLU A 173 11.09 7.04 1.04
CA GLU A 173 12.37 6.59 1.61
C GLU A 173 12.69 7.33 2.91
N GLN A 174 12.56 8.65 2.94
CA GLN A 174 12.82 9.47 4.14
C GLN A 174 11.95 9.06 5.32
N VAL A 175 10.66 8.84 5.10
CA VAL A 175 9.74 8.40 6.17
C VAL A 175 10.11 7.00 6.66
N ARG A 176 10.44 6.08 5.75
CA ARG A 176 10.88 4.74 6.11
C ARG A 176 12.16 4.77 6.92
N GLU A 177 13.14 5.57 6.52
CA GLU A 177 14.40 5.77 7.24
C GLU A 177 14.16 6.36 8.64
N SER A 178 13.27 7.36 8.75
CA SER A 178 12.90 7.94 10.04
C SER A 178 12.26 6.91 10.97
N PHE A 179 11.37 6.06 10.44
CA PHE A 179 10.70 5.01 11.20
C PHE A 179 11.71 4.01 11.76
N ILE A 180 12.60 3.50 10.91
CA ILE A 180 13.67 2.57 11.30
C ILE A 180 14.60 3.22 12.33
N THR A 181 14.97 4.48 12.14
CA THR A 181 15.85 5.21 13.06
C THR A 181 15.22 5.41 14.43
N MET A 182 13.93 5.74 14.52
CA MET A 182 13.21 5.83 15.81
C MET A 182 13.25 4.51 16.57
N MET A 183 12.96 3.40 15.88
CA MET A 183 13.01 2.08 16.50
C MET A 183 14.43 1.66 16.92
N PHE A 184 15.45 2.02 16.14
CA PHE A 184 16.84 1.81 16.53
C PHE A 184 17.21 2.54 17.82
N TYR A 185 16.64 3.72 18.07
CA TYR A 185 16.83 4.46 19.33
C TYR A 185 15.87 4.05 20.45
N GLY A 186 15.16 2.94 20.28
CA GLY A 186 14.33 2.32 21.33
C GLY A 186 12.90 2.85 21.42
N VAL A 187 12.42 3.61 20.42
CA VAL A 187 11.01 3.96 20.30
C VAL A 187 10.26 2.69 19.90
N SER A 188 9.19 2.34 20.61
CA SER A 188 8.36 1.19 20.26
C SER A 188 7.62 1.40 18.95
N ILE A 189 7.18 0.30 18.33
CA ILE A 189 6.41 0.36 17.09
C ILE A 189 5.10 1.15 17.29
N ASP A 190 4.44 0.99 18.43
CA ASP A 190 3.18 1.67 18.77
C ASP A 190 3.40 3.18 18.88
N GLU A 191 4.43 3.62 19.63
CA GLU A 191 4.82 5.03 19.74
C GLU A 191 5.22 5.63 18.38
N ALA A 192 5.95 4.86 17.55
CA ALA A 192 6.33 5.33 16.21
C ALA A 192 5.11 5.50 15.29
N VAL A 193 4.11 4.63 15.40
CA VAL A 193 2.82 4.77 14.69
C VAL A 193 2.08 6.02 15.16
N GLU A 194 1.98 6.27 16.47
CA GLU A 194 1.33 7.46 17.04
C GLU A 194 2.03 8.76 16.60
N LEU A 195 3.37 8.78 16.60
CA LEU A 195 4.16 9.96 16.24
C LEU A 195 4.08 10.31 14.74
N LEU A 196 3.88 9.32 13.88
CA LEU A 196 3.81 9.50 12.43
C LEU A 196 2.39 9.56 11.87
N ALA A 197 1.39 9.09 12.62
CA ALA A 197 -0.01 9.19 12.24
C ALA A 197 -0.50 10.64 12.42
N VAL A 198 -0.28 11.48 11.39
CA VAL A 198 -0.72 12.89 11.36
C VAL A 198 -2.00 13.03 10.53
#